data_987640a9a0fe6943fe8e4616eb73c5cb
#
_entry.id   987640a9a0fe6943fe8e4616eb73c5cb
#
_cell.length_a   1.000
_cell.length_b   1.000
_cell.length_c   1.000
_cell.angle_alpha   90.00
_cell.angle_beta   90.00
_cell.angle_gamma   90.00
#
_symmetry.space_group_name_H-M   'P 1'
#
loop_
_entity.id
_entity.type
_entity.pdbx_description
1 polymer ?
#
loop_
_entity_poly.entity_id
_entity_poly.type
_entity_poly.pdbx_seq_one_letter_code
_entity_poly.pdbx_strand_id
1 'polypeptide(L)'
;MALFIFLILVGYLMGSINSAIIVCRTFGLPDPREEGSKNPGATNVLRLGGKQYGIMVMVFDALKGILPVILAKFLSAEPVTVAFTALAAVVGHMYPVFFHFRGGKGVATTIGALLAFHFVIGVMVAATWLLVANFWRYSSLASIASISLAPFYSLILVGNLNIFPPLFMITILVLYKHRDNFNRLIDGKEPKIKFKHSVIEEIMEASPATSAEQEFPGKEVIDTNIDETEKTEQAEAVKKTKAKKATTKAKETASKEETTKKPKSTKPKMKTVKEKE
;
A
#
# COMPACT_ATOMS: atom_id res chain seq x y z
N MET A 1 -3.99 28.52 25.46
CA MET A 1 -2.77 27.83 25.94
C MET A 1 -3.06 26.41 26.40
N ALA A 2 -4.00 26.16 27.34
CA ALA A 2 -4.30 24.80 27.82
C ALA A 2 -4.69 23.80 26.70
N LEU A 3 -5.60 24.20 25.82
CA LEU A 3 -5.99 23.36 24.65
C LEU A 3 -4.80 23.02 23.72
N PHE A 4 -3.91 23.97 23.47
CA PHE A 4 -2.70 23.75 22.69
C PHE A 4 -1.82 22.66 23.33
N ILE A 5 -1.49 22.78 24.60
CA ILE A 5 -0.66 21.81 25.34
C ILE A 5 -1.34 20.43 25.34
N PHE A 6 -2.64 20.37 25.60
CA PHE A 6 -3.42 19.13 25.57
C PHE A 6 -3.34 18.44 24.23
N LEU A 7 -3.56 19.17 23.13
CA LEU A 7 -3.55 18.60 21.78
C LEU A 7 -2.15 18.13 21.35
N ILE A 8 -1.10 18.85 21.73
CA ILE A 8 0.28 18.42 21.50
C ILE A 8 0.58 17.12 22.25
N LEU A 9 0.18 17.03 23.50
CA LEU A 9 0.38 15.82 24.31
C LEU A 9 -0.39 14.63 23.73
N VAL A 10 -1.67 14.81 23.39
CA VAL A 10 -2.50 13.77 22.75
C VAL A 10 -1.90 13.36 21.40
N GLY A 11 -1.51 14.31 20.55
CA GLY A 11 -0.86 14.04 19.28
C GLY A 11 0.39 13.19 19.44
N TYR A 12 1.27 13.57 20.37
CA TYR A 12 2.50 12.84 20.65
C TYR A 12 2.24 11.43 21.18
N LEU A 13 1.34 11.26 22.16
CA LEU A 13 1.04 9.96 22.75
C LEU A 13 0.38 9.02 21.72
N MET A 14 -0.59 9.50 20.95
CA MET A 14 -1.20 8.70 19.88
C MET A 14 -0.17 8.35 18.78
N GLY A 15 0.66 9.29 18.38
CA GLY A 15 1.76 9.05 17.47
C GLY A 15 2.75 8.00 17.98
N SER A 16 2.97 7.94 19.30
CA SER A 16 3.89 7.01 19.96
C SER A 16 3.45 5.54 19.94
N ILE A 17 2.22 5.23 19.49
CA ILE A 17 1.78 3.86 19.27
C ILE A 17 2.52 3.31 18.04
N ASN A 18 3.41 2.33 18.24
CA ASN A 18 4.21 1.78 17.15
C ASN A 18 3.49 0.60 16.49
N SER A 19 2.79 0.86 15.42
CA SER A 19 1.98 -0.11 14.67
C SER A 19 2.80 -1.28 14.16
N ALA A 20 4.03 -1.04 13.69
CA ALA A 20 4.89 -2.09 13.13
C ALA A 20 5.32 -3.10 14.20
N ILE A 21 5.70 -2.63 15.40
CA ILE A 21 6.08 -3.52 16.51
C ILE A 21 4.85 -4.29 17.00
N ILE A 22 3.70 -3.63 17.13
CA ILE A 22 2.46 -4.28 17.58
C ILE A 22 2.05 -5.37 16.60
N VAL A 23 1.94 -5.06 15.31
CA VAL A 23 1.57 -6.03 14.27
C VAL A 23 2.56 -7.21 14.25
N CYS A 24 3.87 -6.95 14.24
CA CYS A 24 4.85 -8.03 14.24
C CYS A 24 4.71 -8.94 15.46
N ARG A 25 4.54 -8.39 16.67
CA ARG A 25 4.34 -9.18 17.89
C ARG A 25 3.04 -9.98 17.86
N THR A 26 1.94 -9.38 17.42
CA THR A 26 0.62 -10.04 17.38
C THR A 26 0.60 -11.23 16.42
N PHE A 27 1.33 -11.14 15.29
CA PHE A 27 1.32 -12.17 14.26
C PHE A 27 2.59 -13.05 14.24
N GLY A 28 3.42 -12.99 15.28
CA GLY A 28 4.62 -13.84 15.40
C GLY A 28 5.69 -13.54 14.35
N LEU A 29 5.74 -12.32 13.81
CA LEU A 29 6.77 -11.89 12.87
C LEU A 29 8.03 -11.41 13.60
N PRO A 30 9.20 -11.42 12.94
CA PRO A 30 10.43 -10.89 13.51
C PRO A 30 10.32 -9.42 13.93
N ASP A 31 11.08 -8.99 14.95
CA ASP A 31 11.08 -7.59 15.38
C ASP A 31 11.62 -6.68 14.26
N PRO A 32 10.82 -5.72 13.77
CA PRO A 32 11.22 -4.89 12.63
C PRO A 32 12.35 -3.89 12.97
N ARG A 33 12.76 -3.79 14.24
CA ARG A 33 13.91 -2.99 14.67
C ARG A 33 15.23 -3.74 14.59
N GLU A 34 15.17 -5.08 14.50
CA GLU A 34 16.34 -5.97 14.49
C GLU A 34 16.56 -6.58 13.10
N GLU A 35 15.47 -6.82 12.36
CA GLU A 35 15.49 -7.50 11.08
C GLU A 35 15.18 -6.59 9.88
N GLY A 36 15.64 -7.00 8.71
CA GLY A 36 15.46 -6.33 7.44
C GLY A 36 16.18 -4.97 7.39
N SER A 37 15.44 -3.88 7.16
CA SER A 37 16.01 -2.53 7.15
C SER A 37 16.19 -1.93 8.55
N LYS A 38 15.87 -2.67 9.61
CA LYS A 38 15.89 -2.25 11.02
C LYS A 38 15.06 -0.99 11.32
N ASN A 39 14.13 -0.65 10.44
CA ASN A 39 13.20 0.46 10.60
C ASN A 39 11.79 -0.07 10.86
N PRO A 40 11.14 0.26 12.00
CA PRO A 40 9.79 -0.20 12.31
C PRO A 40 8.75 0.62 11.51
N GLY A 41 8.50 0.21 10.29
CA GLY A 41 7.53 0.84 9.38
C GLY A 41 7.02 -0.11 8.31
N ALA A 42 5.95 0.28 7.62
CA ALA A 42 5.20 -0.54 6.67
C ALA A 42 6.07 -1.24 5.61
N THR A 43 7.04 -0.53 5.01
CA THR A 43 7.92 -1.09 3.98
C THR A 43 8.83 -2.22 4.51
N ASN A 44 9.27 -2.15 5.77
CA ASN A 44 10.05 -3.21 6.37
C ASN A 44 9.16 -4.41 6.71
N VAL A 45 8.00 -4.17 7.32
CA VAL A 45 7.03 -5.23 7.65
C VAL A 45 6.52 -5.93 6.39
N LEU A 46 6.32 -5.20 5.28
CA LEU A 46 6.04 -5.79 3.97
C LEU A 46 7.09 -6.82 3.54
N ARG A 47 8.38 -6.57 3.81
CA ARG A 47 9.47 -7.49 3.48
C ARG A 47 9.56 -8.68 4.44
N LEU A 48 9.25 -8.48 5.71
CA LEU A 48 9.34 -9.52 6.75
C LEU A 48 8.14 -10.46 6.77
N GLY A 49 6.92 -9.92 6.60
CA GLY A 49 5.66 -10.66 6.78
C GLY A 49 4.74 -10.67 5.56
N GLY A 50 5.09 -9.94 4.48
CA GLY A 50 4.26 -9.87 3.28
C GLY A 50 3.26 -8.71 3.24
N LYS A 51 2.50 -8.67 2.13
CA LYS A 51 1.69 -7.50 1.73
C LYS A 51 0.61 -7.13 2.75
N GLN A 52 -0.07 -8.12 3.32
CA GLN A 52 -1.17 -7.88 4.26
C GLN A 52 -0.72 -7.14 5.52
N TYR A 53 0.40 -7.54 6.12
CA TYR A 53 0.93 -6.92 7.33
C TYR A 53 1.55 -5.54 7.03
N GLY A 54 2.21 -5.39 5.87
CA GLY A 54 2.70 -4.09 5.44
C GLY A 54 1.58 -3.07 5.24
N ILE A 55 0.46 -3.46 4.63
CA ILE A 55 -0.73 -2.61 4.48
C ILE A 55 -1.35 -2.29 5.85
N MET A 56 -1.48 -3.29 6.74
CA MET A 56 -2.02 -3.09 8.08
C MET A 56 -1.22 -2.03 8.85
N VAL A 57 0.11 -2.13 8.84
CA VAL A 57 0.98 -1.13 9.47
C VAL A 57 0.82 0.24 8.83
N MET A 58 0.75 0.32 7.50
CA MET A 58 0.57 1.58 6.78
C MET A 58 -0.75 2.27 7.19
N VAL A 59 -1.84 1.52 7.26
CA VAL A 59 -3.16 2.03 7.65
C VAL A 59 -3.14 2.52 9.09
N PHE A 60 -2.62 1.74 10.04
CA PHE A 60 -2.54 2.15 11.44
C PHE A 60 -1.61 3.34 11.65
N ASP A 61 -0.49 3.40 10.93
CA ASP A 61 0.40 4.56 10.97
C ASP A 61 -0.25 5.82 10.38
N ALA A 62 -1.10 5.70 9.36
CA ALA A 62 -1.89 6.82 8.84
C ALA A 62 -2.98 7.24 9.87
N LEU A 63 -3.71 6.28 10.43
CA LEU A 63 -4.78 6.55 11.39
C LEU A 63 -4.28 7.29 12.63
N LYS A 64 -3.12 6.94 13.17
CA LYS A 64 -2.56 7.66 14.34
C LYS A 64 -2.13 9.10 14.03
N GLY A 65 -1.95 9.43 12.73
CA GLY A 65 -1.78 10.82 12.27
C GLY A 65 -3.12 11.51 12.07
N ILE A 66 -4.12 10.83 11.53
CA ILE A 66 -5.47 11.33 11.27
C ILE A 66 -6.20 11.70 12.56
N LEU A 67 -6.27 10.76 13.50
CA LEU A 67 -7.13 10.87 14.67
C LEU A 67 -6.85 12.11 15.55
N PRO A 68 -5.60 12.43 15.95
CA PRO A 68 -5.34 13.61 16.76
C PRO A 68 -5.62 14.92 16.00
N VAL A 69 -5.41 14.95 14.69
CA VAL A 69 -5.70 16.11 13.85
C VAL A 69 -7.21 16.33 13.72
N ILE A 70 -8.00 15.27 13.54
CA ILE A 70 -9.46 15.35 13.55
C ILE A 70 -9.95 15.84 14.92
N LEU A 71 -9.39 15.33 16.02
CA LEU A 71 -9.74 15.77 17.36
C LEU A 71 -9.45 17.27 17.54
N ALA A 72 -8.30 17.75 17.08
CA ALA A 72 -7.96 19.17 17.15
C ALA A 72 -8.97 20.04 16.36
N LYS A 73 -9.37 19.61 15.19
CA LYS A 73 -10.40 20.30 14.38
C LYS A 73 -11.78 20.23 15.04
N PHE A 74 -12.15 19.10 15.60
CA PHE A 74 -13.41 18.92 16.32
C PHE A 74 -13.52 19.85 17.54
N LEU A 75 -12.41 20.08 18.22
CA LEU A 75 -12.31 21.03 19.33
C LEU A 75 -12.13 22.49 18.87
N SER A 76 -12.36 22.76 17.57
CA SER A 76 -12.25 24.10 16.97
C SER A 76 -10.91 24.80 17.24
N ALA A 77 -9.82 24.03 17.31
CA ALA A 77 -8.49 24.58 17.48
C ALA A 77 -8.07 25.42 16.26
N GLU A 78 -7.30 26.47 16.49
CA GLU A 78 -6.75 27.31 15.43
C GLU A 78 -5.89 26.48 14.46
N PRO A 79 -5.84 26.83 13.16
CA PRO A 79 -5.09 26.08 12.14
C PRO A 79 -3.63 25.83 12.51
N VAL A 80 -2.99 26.76 13.19
CA VAL A 80 -1.61 26.62 13.69
C VAL A 80 -1.51 25.52 14.74
N THR A 81 -2.45 25.47 15.68
CA THR A 81 -2.53 24.43 16.72
C THR A 81 -2.76 23.06 16.09
N VAL A 82 -3.64 22.98 15.07
CA VAL A 82 -3.88 21.73 14.32
C VAL A 82 -2.60 21.25 13.62
N ALA A 83 -1.84 22.17 13.00
CA ALA A 83 -0.57 21.85 12.36
C ALA A 83 0.50 21.38 13.36
N PHE A 84 0.59 22.00 14.54
CA PHE A 84 1.47 21.53 15.62
C PHE A 84 1.03 20.18 16.19
N THR A 85 -0.27 19.90 16.25
CA THR A 85 -0.79 18.57 16.64
C THR A 85 -0.35 17.49 15.63
N ALA A 86 -0.38 17.81 14.33
CA ALA A 86 0.15 16.93 13.27
C ALA A 86 1.65 16.68 13.45
N LEU A 87 2.43 17.73 13.72
CA LEU A 87 3.87 17.61 14.02
C LEU A 87 4.11 16.72 15.24
N ALA A 88 3.35 16.91 16.33
CA ALA A 88 3.47 16.12 17.54
C ALA A 88 3.19 14.63 17.29
N ALA A 89 2.18 14.29 16.47
CA ALA A 89 1.90 12.90 16.07
C ALA A 89 3.05 12.28 15.27
N VAL A 90 3.67 13.05 14.37
CA VAL A 90 4.83 12.59 13.59
C VAL A 90 6.06 12.41 14.49
N VAL A 91 6.30 13.32 15.43
CA VAL A 91 7.38 13.19 16.42
C VAL A 91 7.15 11.95 17.29
N GLY A 92 5.92 11.69 17.74
CA GLY A 92 5.56 10.48 18.48
C GLY A 92 5.85 9.21 17.68
N HIS A 93 5.52 9.17 16.38
CA HIS A 93 5.88 8.04 15.52
C HIS A 93 7.39 7.84 15.41
N MET A 94 8.17 8.91 15.31
CA MET A 94 9.62 8.86 15.15
C MET A 94 10.37 8.54 16.44
N TYR A 95 9.84 9.00 17.56
CA TYR A 95 10.42 8.86 18.90
C TYR A 95 9.35 8.42 19.91
N PRO A 96 8.83 7.18 19.75
CA PRO A 96 7.70 6.70 20.56
C PRO A 96 8.10 6.42 22.00
N VAL A 97 7.47 7.11 22.95
CA VAL A 97 7.75 6.96 24.39
C VAL A 97 7.52 5.53 24.89
N PHE A 98 6.52 4.83 24.35
CA PHE A 98 6.18 3.46 24.75
C PHE A 98 7.13 2.39 24.20
N PHE A 99 8.07 2.75 23.31
CA PHE A 99 8.95 1.82 22.61
C PHE A 99 10.41 2.27 22.61
N HIS A 100 10.87 2.82 23.74
CA HIS A 100 12.25 3.26 23.98
C HIS A 100 12.75 4.26 22.94
N PHE A 101 11.85 5.14 22.43
CA PHE A 101 12.15 6.16 21.42
C PHE A 101 12.70 5.63 20.09
N ARG A 102 12.54 4.30 19.82
CA ARG A 102 12.99 3.63 18.59
C ARG A 102 11.80 3.47 17.63
N GLY A 103 11.50 4.52 16.88
CA GLY A 103 10.37 4.58 15.95
C GLY A 103 10.77 4.59 14.48
N GLY A 104 9.75 4.79 13.62
CA GLY A 104 9.88 4.82 12.17
C GLY A 104 10.29 6.17 11.60
N LYS A 105 9.96 6.40 10.32
CA LYS A 105 10.33 7.61 9.56
C LYS A 105 9.19 8.61 9.37
N GLY A 106 7.98 8.29 9.78
CA GLY A 106 6.86 9.21 9.86
C GLY A 106 6.06 9.43 8.57
N VAL A 107 6.39 8.79 7.45
CA VAL A 107 5.78 9.09 6.14
C VAL A 107 4.26 8.84 6.12
N ALA A 108 3.81 7.64 6.47
CA ALA A 108 2.38 7.30 6.50
C ALA A 108 1.62 8.16 7.53
N THR A 109 2.23 8.41 8.69
CA THR A 109 1.66 9.28 9.73
C THR A 109 1.54 10.73 9.24
N THR A 110 2.54 11.24 8.51
CA THR A 110 2.49 12.58 7.91
C THR A 110 1.39 12.68 6.85
N ILE A 111 1.32 11.71 5.93
CA ILE A 111 0.26 11.69 4.91
C ILE A 111 -1.12 11.64 5.58
N GLY A 112 -1.29 10.77 6.57
CA GLY A 112 -2.54 10.69 7.34
C GLY A 112 -2.89 12.01 8.03
N ALA A 113 -1.94 12.61 8.73
CA ALA A 113 -2.13 13.90 9.39
C ALA A 113 -2.50 15.02 8.39
N LEU A 114 -1.85 15.07 7.23
CA LEU A 114 -2.14 16.04 6.17
C LEU A 114 -3.50 15.83 5.52
N LEU A 115 -3.94 14.57 5.32
CA LEU A 115 -5.30 14.27 4.84
C LEU A 115 -6.37 14.81 5.80
N ALA A 116 -6.15 14.68 7.09
CA ALA A 116 -7.05 15.21 8.11
C ALA A 116 -6.93 16.74 8.26
N PHE A 117 -5.73 17.30 8.12
CA PHE A 117 -5.47 18.73 8.19
C PHE A 117 -6.14 19.47 7.03
N HIS A 118 -5.81 19.10 5.80
CA HIS A 118 -6.41 19.62 4.58
C HIS A 118 -6.38 18.53 3.49
N PHE A 119 -7.55 18.01 3.17
CA PHE A 119 -7.70 16.82 2.32
C PHE A 119 -6.91 16.92 1.00
N VAL A 120 -7.01 18.08 0.31
CA VAL A 120 -6.33 18.28 -0.98
C VAL A 120 -4.80 18.22 -0.81
N ILE A 121 -4.25 18.81 0.25
CA ILE A 121 -2.80 18.76 0.52
C ILE A 121 -2.36 17.30 0.75
N GLY A 122 -3.11 16.57 1.59
CA GLY A 122 -2.83 15.16 1.83
C GLY A 122 -2.87 14.30 0.57
N VAL A 123 -3.88 14.54 -0.29
CA VAL A 123 -3.99 13.86 -1.59
C VAL A 123 -2.81 14.22 -2.52
N MET A 124 -2.42 15.49 -2.61
CA MET A 124 -1.29 15.92 -3.43
C MET A 124 0.02 15.26 -2.97
N VAL A 125 0.26 15.21 -1.66
CA VAL A 125 1.44 14.55 -1.09
C VAL A 125 1.42 13.03 -1.37
N ALA A 126 0.27 12.38 -1.18
CA ALA A 126 0.11 10.96 -1.49
C ALA A 126 0.27 10.67 -2.99
N ALA A 127 -0.31 11.50 -3.86
CA ALA A 127 -0.16 11.39 -5.31
C ALA A 127 1.30 11.59 -5.75
N THR A 128 1.99 12.59 -5.20
CA THR A 128 3.42 12.79 -5.46
C THR A 128 4.23 11.56 -5.04
N TRP A 129 3.92 10.98 -3.87
CA TRP A 129 4.58 9.76 -3.41
C TRP A 129 4.36 8.60 -4.39
N LEU A 130 3.12 8.38 -4.83
CA LEU A 130 2.77 7.32 -5.78
C LEU A 130 3.45 7.53 -7.15
N LEU A 131 3.44 8.75 -7.68
CA LEU A 131 4.09 9.08 -8.94
C LEU A 131 5.60 8.79 -8.87
N VAL A 132 6.29 9.33 -7.86
CA VAL A 132 7.73 9.12 -7.71
C VAL A 132 8.05 7.65 -7.46
N ALA A 133 7.26 6.95 -6.64
CA ALA A 133 7.44 5.51 -6.39
C ALA A 133 7.25 4.67 -7.67
N ASN A 134 6.29 5.03 -8.52
CA ASN A 134 6.03 4.33 -9.78
C ASN A 134 7.15 4.54 -10.80
N PHE A 135 7.62 5.79 -10.98
CA PHE A 135 8.63 6.10 -11.99
C PHE A 135 10.03 5.62 -11.59
N TRP A 136 10.47 5.92 -10.37
CA TRP A 136 11.84 5.62 -9.93
C TRP A 136 11.97 4.33 -9.13
N ARG A 137 10.87 3.77 -8.63
CA ARG A 137 10.81 2.53 -7.86
C ARG A 137 11.57 2.59 -6.51
N TYR A 138 11.84 3.76 -5.97
CA TYR A 138 12.45 3.96 -4.66
C TYR A 138 11.45 4.57 -3.67
N SER A 139 11.01 3.79 -2.66
CA SER A 139 10.11 4.27 -1.60
C SER A 139 10.71 5.44 -0.80
N SER A 140 12.02 5.43 -0.59
CA SER A 140 12.71 6.52 0.12
C SER A 140 12.73 7.82 -0.68
N LEU A 141 13.03 7.77 -1.99
CA LEU A 141 12.99 8.93 -2.87
C LEU A 141 11.59 9.52 -2.94
N ALA A 142 10.57 8.64 -3.08
CA ALA A 142 9.17 9.06 -3.08
C ALA A 142 8.78 9.77 -1.78
N SER A 143 9.26 9.26 -0.64
CA SER A 143 9.00 9.85 0.68
C SER A 143 9.70 11.21 0.85
N ILE A 144 10.95 11.31 0.46
CA ILE A 144 11.73 12.55 0.49
C ILE A 144 11.06 13.62 -0.38
N ALA A 145 10.77 13.30 -1.64
CA ALA A 145 10.16 14.23 -2.60
C ALA A 145 8.78 14.70 -2.14
N SER A 146 7.89 13.77 -1.81
CA SER A 146 6.50 14.10 -1.46
C SER A 146 6.38 14.95 -0.19
N ILE A 147 7.13 14.61 0.86
CA ILE A 147 7.06 15.33 2.13
C ILE A 147 7.76 16.70 2.02
N SER A 148 8.83 16.82 1.22
CA SER A 148 9.48 18.11 0.98
C SER A 148 8.57 19.13 0.30
N LEU A 149 7.60 18.69 -0.50
CA LEU A 149 6.64 19.57 -1.17
C LEU A 149 5.45 19.94 -0.27
N ALA A 150 5.20 19.22 0.83
CA ALA A 150 4.04 19.44 1.70
C ALA A 150 3.90 20.89 2.23
N PRO A 151 4.94 21.54 2.78
CA PRO A 151 4.83 22.93 3.27
C PRO A 151 4.54 23.92 2.13
N PHE A 152 5.05 23.68 0.91
CA PHE A 152 4.77 24.52 -0.25
C PHE A 152 3.34 24.34 -0.76
N TYR A 153 2.82 23.10 -0.77
CA TYR A 153 1.40 22.87 -1.06
C TYR A 153 0.49 23.57 -0.06
N SER A 154 0.86 23.61 1.23
CA SER A 154 0.08 24.30 2.23
C SER A 154 0.10 25.83 2.03
N LEU A 155 1.24 26.38 1.64
CA LEU A 155 1.37 27.81 1.36
C LEU A 155 0.49 28.25 0.19
N ILE A 156 0.46 27.45 -0.89
CA ILE A 156 -0.32 27.74 -2.11
C ILE A 156 -1.83 27.60 -1.85
N LEU A 157 -2.25 26.54 -1.13
CA LEU A 157 -3.67 26.21 -0.97
C LEU A 157 -4.34 26.88 0.23
N VAL A 158 -3.62 27.12 1.31
CA VAL A 158 -4.17 27.71 2.54
C VAL A 158 -3.78 29.19 2.68
N GLY A 159 -2.62 29.58 2.14
CA GLY A 159 -2.15 30.97 2.17
C GLY A 159 -1.77 31.50 3.56
N ASN A 160 -1.73 30.64 4.59
CA ASN A 160 -1.42 31.03 5.97
C ASN A 160 0.03 30.69 6.32
N LEU A 161 0.89 31.71 6.37
CA LEU A 161 2.31 31.56 6.69
C LEU A 161 2.58 30.94 8.06
N ASN A 162 1.67 31.09 9.04
CA ASN A 162 1.86 30.53 10.38
C ASN A 162 1.79 28.99 10.42
N ILE A 163 1.26 28.35 9.38
CA ILE A 163 1.19 26.89 9.24
C ILE A 163 2.50 26.32 8.66
N PHE A 164 3.22 27.16 7.91
CA PHE A 164 4.45 26.74 7.24
C PHE A 164 5.52 26.18 8.20
N PRO A 165 5.86 26.83 9.33
CA PRO A 165 6.90 26.34 10.24
C PRO A 165 6.66 24.92 10.77
N PRO A 166 5.48 24.52 11.33
CA PRO A 166 5.28 23.17 11.81
C PRO A 166 5.33 22.12 10.68
N LEU A 167 4.84 22.42 9.49
CA LEU A 167 4.93 21.50 8.34
C LEU A 167 6.35 21.39 7.81
N PHE A 168 7.10 22.50 7.79
CA PHE A 168 8.53 22.50 7.44
C PHE A 168 9.37 21.72 8.45
N MET A 169 9.05 21.79 9.74
CA MET A 169 9.68 20.97 10.77
C MET A 169 9.43 19.47 10.53
N ILE A 170 8.22 19.07 10.11
CA ILE A 170 7.93 17.70 9.72
C ILE A 170 8.86 17.29 8.56
N THR A 171 9.02 18.14 7.55
CA THR A 171 9.93 17.87 6.41
C THR A 171 11.36 17.66 6.90
N ILE A 172 11.92 18.55 7.72
CA ILE A 172 13.27 18.42 8.26
C ILE A 172 13.45 17.11 9.01
N LEU A 173 12.50 16.75 9.88
CA LEU A 173 12.54 15.50 10.65
C LEU A 173 12.48 14.26 9.74
N VAL A 174 11.63 14.28 8.71
CA VAL A 174 11.55 13.18 7.74
C VAL A 174 12.84 13.05 6.96
N LEU A 175 13.42 14.14 6.48
CA LEU A 175 14.71 14.14 5.78
C LEU A 175 15.82 13.59 6.70
N TYR A 176 15.89 14.05 7.93
CA TYR A 176 16.85 13.55 8.91
C TYR A 176 16.72 12.03 9.14
N LYS A 177 15.51 11.53 9.27
CA LYS A 177 15.24 10.09 9.40
C LYS A 177 15.53 9.28 8.12
N HIS A 178 15.66 9.95 6.97
CA HIS A 178 16.02 9.33 5.69
C HIS A 178 17.50 9.48 5.30
N ARG A 179 18.36 10.04 6.18
CA ARG A 179 19.78 10.25 5.87
C ARG A 179 20.50 9.00 5.38
N ASP A 180 20.25 7.83 5.98
CA ASP A 180 20.88 6.58 5.57
C ASP A 180 20.36 6.08 4.21
N ASN A 181 19.09 6.36 3.89
CA ASN A 181 18.53 6.09 2.56
C ASN A 181 19.14 7.03 1.51
N PHE A 182 19.34 8.31 1.87
CA PHE A 182 19.95 9.29 0.99
C PHE A 182 21.38 8.86 0.60
N ASN A 183 22.17 8.41 1.57
CA ASN A 183 23.51 7.89 1.28
C ASN A 183 23.43 6.66 0.34
N ARG A 184 22.51 5.72 0.59
CA ARG A 184 22.33 4.55 -0.29
C ARG A 184 21.79 4.92 -1.68
N LEU A 185 20.99 5.98 -1.81
CA LEU A 185 20.54 6.48 -3.12
C LEU A 185 21.71 7.02 -3.92
N ILE A 186 22.61 7.82 -3.30
CA ILE A 186 23.83 8.33 -3.94
C ILE A 186 24.75 7.19 -4.36
N ASP A 187 24.95 6.21 -3.49
CA ASP A 187 25.79 5.04 -3.75
C ASP A 187 25.15 4.03 -4.73
N GLY A 188 23.92 4.24 -5.19
CA GLY A 188 23.20 3.29 -6.05
C GLY A 188 22.79 2.00 -5.35
N LYS A 189 22.86 1.93 -4.00
CA LYS A 189 22.59 0.73 -3.17
C LYS A 189 21.21 0.71 -2.54
N GLU A 190 20.36 1.71 -2.80
CA GLU A 190 19.00 1.74 -2.24
C GLU A 190 18.12 0.66 -2.90
N PRO A 191 17.42 -0.19 -2.11
CA PRO A 191 16.61 -1.26 -2.68
C PRO A 191 15.37 -0.70 -3.38
N LYS A 192 15.15 -1.13 -4.63
CA LYS A 192 13.96 -0.79 -5.42
C LYS A 192 12.72 -1.52 -4.92
N ILE A 193 11.56 -0.91 -5.11
CA ILE A 193 10.26 -1.56 -4.95
C ILE A 193 10.14 -2.63 -6.02
N LYS A 194 9.93 -3.88 -5.60
CA LYS A 194 9.59 -4.98 -6.51
C LYS A 194 8.06 -4.95 -6.70
N PHE A 195 7.59 -4.46 -7.84
CA PHE A 195 6.21 -4.73 -8.25
C PHE A 195 6.20 -6.19 -8.71
N LYS A 196 5.25 -6.99 -8.24
CA LYS A 196 5.09 -8.36 -8.70
C LYS A 196 4.74 -8.28 -10.19
N HIS A 197 5.73 -8.52 -11.05
CA HIS A 197 5.49 -8.69 -12.47
C HIS A 197 4.65 -9.95 -12.68
N SER A 198 3.91 -9.99 -13.77
CA SER A 198 2.94 -11.02 -14.10
C SER A 198 3.48 -12.43 -13.89
N VAL A 199 2.59 -13.39 -13.65
CA VAL A 199 2.84 -14.84 -13.56
C VAL A 199 3.76 -15.36 -14.70
N ILE A 200 3.80 -14.66 -15.83
CA ILE A 200 4.64 -14.96 -16.99
C ILE A 200 6.14 -14.80 -16.70
N GLU A 201 6.55 -13.75 -15.96
CA GLU A 201 7.96 -13.54 -15.58
C GLU A 201 8.43 -14.53 -14.51
N GLU A 202 7.52 -14.90 -13.58
CA GLU A 202 7.80 -15.92 -12.57
C GLU A 202 7.99 -17.31 -13.22
N ILE A 203 7.27 -17.60 -14.32
CA ILE A 203 7.45 -18.81 -15.12
C ILE A 203 8.74 -18.73 -15.95
N MET A 204 9.10 -17.57 -16.47
CA MET A 204 10.35 -17.40 -17.23
C MET A 204 11.59 -17.43 -16.32
N GLU A 205 11.52 -16.91 -15.09
CA GLU A 205 12.61 -17.02 -14.11
C GLU A 205 12.70 -18.42 -13.47
N ALA A 206 11.61 -19.15 -13.38
CA ALA A 206 11.55 -20.53 -12.89
C ALA A 206 11.92 -21.58 -13.96
N SER A 207 12.01 -21.18 -15.23
CA SER A 207 12.53 -22.04 -16.28
C SER A 207 14.04 -22.17 -16.10
N PRO A 208 14.59 -23.35 -15.80
CA PRO A 208 16.02 -23.52 -15.67
C PRO A 208 16.66 -23.11 -16.99
N ALA A 209 17.48 -22.04 -16.93
CA ALA A 209 18.36 -21.72 -18.04
C ALA A 209 19.14 -23.00 -18.38
N THR A 210 18.88 -23.49 -19.58
CA THR A 210 19.59 -24.62 -20.15
C THR A 210 21.07 -24.25 -20.24
N SER A 211 21.81 -24.57 -19.20
CA SER A 211 23.25 -24.72 -19.29
C SER A 211 23.49 -26.00 -20.07
N ALA A 212 23.34 -25.94 -21.38
CA ALA A 212 23.72 -26.98 -22.30
C ALA A 212 25.02 -26.58 -23.01
N GLU A 213 26.11 -26.65 -22.24
CA GLU A 213 27.40 -27.05 -22.78
C GLU A 213 27.85 -28.27 -21.97
N GLN A 214 27.25 -29.41 -22.25
CA GLN A 214 27.88 -30.72 -21.96
C GLN A 214 28.33 -31.29 -23.30
N GLU A 215 29.66 -31.30 -23.46
CA GLU A 215 30.36 -32.05 -24.48
C GLU A 215 29.84 -33.48 -24.55
N PHE A 216 29.44 -33.90 -25.74
CA PHE A 216 29.20 -35.32 -26.06
C PHE A 216 30.49 -35.96 -26.46
N PRO A 217 31.00 -36.98 -25.78
CA PRO A 217 31.93 -37.95 -26.38
C PRO A 217 31.15 -39.10 -27.01
N GLY A 218 31.42 -39.38 -28.26
CA GLY A 218 31.25 -40.70 -28.85
C GLY A 218 30.00 -40.90 -29.69
N LYS A 219 30.24 -40.91 -31.01
CA LYS A 219 29.37 -41.51 -32.01
C LYS A 219 29.20 -43.00 -31.77
N GLU A 220 27.97 -43.48 -31.66
CA GLU A 220 27.59 -44.82 -32.16
C GLU A 220 26.31 -44.68 -32.97
N VAL A 221 26.41 -45.20 -34.20
CA VAL A 221 25.34 -45.31 -35.19
C VAL A 221 24.49 -46.51 -34.80
N ILE A 222 23.20 -46.31 -34.51
CA ILE A 222 22.22 -47.39 -34.49
C ILE A 222 20.99 -46.97 -35.32
N ASP A 223 20.63 -47.89 -36.12
CA ASP A 223 19.75 -47.91 -37.27
C ASP A 223 18.27 -47.68 -36.91
N THR A 224 17.60 -47.17 -37.91
CA THR A 224 16.18 -46.92 -38.10
C THR A 224 15.23 -48.02 -37.68
N ASN A 225 14.11 -47.66 -37.17
CA ASN A 225 12.70 -48.06 -37.38
C ASN A 225 11.90 -48.02 -36.09
N ILE A 226 11.15 -46.94 -35.85
CA ILE A 226 10.03 -46.94 -34.90
C ILE A 226 8.85 -46.21 -35.54
N ASP A 227 7.97 -46.97 -35.94
CA ASP A 227 6.52 -47.05 -36.05
C ASP A 227 5.69 -45.73 -36.01
N GLU A 228 4.92 -45.59 -37.13
CA GLU A 228 3.93 -44.53 -37.36
C GLU A 228 2.64 -44.65 -36.51
N THR A 229 2.53 -45.63 -35.62
CA THR A 229 1.31 -45.92 -34.85
C THR A 229 1.09 -45.02 -33.63
N GLU A 230 2.14 -44.44 -33.00
CA GLU A 230 1.97 -43.59 -31.81
C GLU A 230 1.50 -42.15 -32.07
N LYS A 231 1.66 -41.65 -33.30
CA LYS A 231 1.19 -40.31 -33.68
C LYS A 231 -0.32 -40.20 -33.88
N THR A 232 -0.99 -41.30 -34.17
CA THR A 232 -2.44 -41.31 -34.42
C THR A 232 -3.27 -41.34 -33.13
N GLU A 233 -2.79 -42.00 -32.09
CA GLU A 233 -3.52 -42.06 -30.79
C GLU A 233 -3.50 -40.73 -30.01
N GLN A 234 -2.39 -40.00 -30.09
CA GLN A 234 -2.32 -38.68 -29.43
C GLN A 234 -3.19 -37.61 -30.10
N ALA A 235 -3.41 -37.70 -31.42
CA ALA A 235 -4.27 -36.78 -32.16
C ALA A 235 -5.76 -37.00 -31.87
N GLU A 236 -6.20 -38.22 -31.56
CA GLU A 236 -7.59 -38.54 -31.19
C GLU A 236 -7.93 -38.15 -29.76
N ALA A 237 -6.98 -38.25 -28.82
CA ALA A 237 -7.17 -37.83 -27.43
C ALA A 237 -7.38 -36.33 -27.30
N VAL A 238 -6.68 -35.50 -28.09
CA VAL A 238 -6.82 -34.05 -28.11
C VAL A 238 -8.15 -33.59 -28.70
N LYS A 239 -8.68 -34.32 -29.72
CA LYS A 239 -10.01 -34.04 -30.30
C LYS A 239 -11.15 -34.35 -29.35
N LYS A 240 -11.09 -35.45 -28.57
CA LYS A 240 -12.11 -35.78 -27.54
C LYS A 240 -12.17 -34.81 -26.40
N THR A 241 -11.03 -34.23 -26.01
CA THR A 241 -10.99 -33.24 -24.91
C THR A 241 -11.57 -31.88 -25.32
N LYS A 242 -11.36 -31.45 -26.60
CA LYS A 242 -11.97 -30.24 -27.15
C LYS A 242 -13.49 -30.32 -27.32
N ALA A 243 -14.02 -31.49 -27.73
CA ALA A 243 -15.45 -31.69 -27.86
C ALA A 243 -16.20 -31.67 -26.50
N LYS A 244 -15.57 -32.22 -25.45
CA LYS A 244 -16.17 -32.22 -24.10
C LYS A 244 -16.24 -30.80 -23.46
N LYS A 245 -15.29 -29.91 -23.81
CA LYS A 245 -15.28 -28.53 -23.33
C LYS A 245 -16.31 -27.62 -24.05
N ALA A 246 -16.66 -27.93 -25.29
CA ALA A 246 -17.67 -27.20 -26.07
C ALA A 246 -19.11 -27.50 -25.57
N THR A 247 -19.40 -28.76 -25.21
CA THR A 247 -20.71 -29.18 -24.69
C THR A 247 -21.01 -28.66 -23.29
N THR A 248 -19.98 -28.46 -22.44
CA THR A 248 -20.15 -27.90 -21.10
C THR A 248 -20.47 -26.39 -21.17
N LYS A 249 -19.85 -25.67 -22.13
CA LYS A 249 -20.11 -24.23 -22.30
C LYS A 249 -21.48 -23.91 -22.90
N ALA A 250 -22.05 -24.82 -23.72
CA ALA A 250 -23.39 -24.68 -24.28
C ALA A 250 -24.51 -24.95 -23.24
N LYS A 251 -24.27 -25.81 -22.25
CA LYS A 251 -25.22 -26.04 -21.15
C LYS A 251 -25.28 -24.90 -20.14
N GLU A 252 -24.18 -24.19 -19.93
CA GLU A 252 -24.13 -23.05 -19.01
C GLU A 252 -24.83 -21.79 -19.55
N THR A 253 -24.87 -21.62 -20.89
CA THR A 253 -25.58 -20.51 -21.56
C THR A 253 -27.10 -20.74 -21.60
N ALA A 254 -27.56 -21.97 -21.74
CA ALA A 254 -28.99 -22.30 -21.75
C ALA A 254 -29.66 -22.14 -20.38
N SER A 255 -28.93 -22.35 -19.28
CA SER A 255 -29.44 -22.19 -17.91
C SER A 255 -29.59 -20.72 -17.46
N LYS A 256 -28.98 -19.77 -18.15
CA LYS A 256 -29.08 -18.33 -17.82
C LYS A 256 -30.25 -17.61 -18.54
N GLU A 257 -30.82 -18.18 -19.57
CA GLU A 257 -31.95 -17.57 -20.29
C GLU A 257 -33.34 -17.90 -19.70
N GLU A 258 -33.43 -18.92 -18.85
CA GLU A 258 -34.72 -19.35 -18.28
C GLU A 258 -35.13 -18.65 -16.97
N THR A 259 -34.24 -17.79 -16.39
CA THR A 259 -34.49 -17.09 -15.13
C THR A 259 -34.96 -15.64 -15.26
N THR A 260 -35.23 -15.13 -16.47
CA THR A 260 -35.62 -13.74 -16.68
C THR A 260 -37.08 -13.49 -17.12
N LYS A 261 -37.99 -14.46 -16.95
CA LYS A 261 -39.44 -14.23 -17.19
C LYS A 261 -40.23 -14.45 -15.89
N LYS A 262 -40.43 -13.38 -15.11
CA LYS A 262 -41.46 -13.28 -14.07
C LYS A 262 -42.44 -12.16 -14.42
N PRO A 263 -43.79 -12.39 -14.25
CA PRO A 263 -44.83 -11.51 -14.78
C PRO A 263 -45.05 -10.27 -13.88
N LYS A 264 -45.44 -9.15 -14.53
CA LYS A 264 -45.86 -7.89 -13.91
C LYS A 264 -47.11 -8.06 -13.06
N SER A 265 -47.00 -7.80 -11.75
CA SER A 265 -48.11 -7.66 -10.82
C SER A 265 -48.65 -6.22 -10.87
N THR A 266 -49.93 -6.09 -11.18
CA THR A 266 -50.77 -4.88 -11.16
C THR A 266 -50.97 -4.38 -9.73
N LYS A 267 -50.67 -3.09 -9.48
CA LYS A 267 -51.06 -2.39 -8.24
C LYS A 267 -52.51 -1.86 -8.34
N PRO A 268 -53.37 -2.00 -7.30
CA PRO A 268 -54.64 -1.30 -7.26
C PRO A 268 -54.49 0.15 -6.79
N LYS A 269 -55.25 1.03 -7.43
CA LYS A 269 -55.41 2.46 -7.09
C LYS A 269 -56.14 2.59 -5.75
N MET A 270 -55.60 3.33 -4.80
CA MET A 270 -56.26 3.76 -3.58
C MET A 270 -56.76 5.19 -3.75
N LYS A 271 -58.09 5.36 -3.55
CA LYS A 271 -58.82 6.63 -3.67
C LYS A 271 -58.49 7.53 -2.48
N THR A 272 -58.26 8.81 -2.79
CA THR A 272 -58.28 9.93 -1.85
C THR A 272 -59.65 10.20 -1.32
N VAL A 273 -59.82 10.17 0.01
CA VAL A 273 -60.96 10.78 0.71
C VAL A 273 -60.47 12.10 1.32
N LYS A 274 -61.16 13.17 0.90
CA LYS A 274 -61.10 14.48 1.55
C LYS A 274 -62.05 14.44 2.75
N GLU A 275 -61.60 14.86 3.89
CA GLU A 275 -62.52 15.33 4.94
C GLU A 275 -62.02 16.67 5.47
N LYS A 276 -63.02 17.57 5.55
CA LYS A 276 -62.94 18.92 6.11
C LYS A 276 -63.09 18.80 7.62
N GLU A 277 -62.34 19.53 8.39
CA GLU A 277 -62.77 20.60 9.30
C GLU A 277 -61.52 21.24 9.93
#